data_1f5ef387ecf853b7119db4639126cb0b
#
_entry.id   1f5ef387ecf853b7119db4639126cb0b
#
_cell.length_a   1.000
_cell.length_b   1.000
_cell.length_c   1.000
_cell.angle_alpha   90.00
_cell.angle_beta   90.00
_cell.angle_gamma   90.00
#
_symmetry.space_group_name_H-M   'P 1'
#
loop_
_entity.id
_entity.type
_entity.pdbx_description
1 polymer ?
#
loop_
_entity_poly.entity_id
_entity_poly.type
_entity_poly.pdbx_seq_one_letter_code
_entity_poly.pdbx_strand_id
1 'polypeptide(L)'
;SLTEELKHINTLDWIEQKSNRNFKSKDTYLLSHEQFKNIKNFIYESLNKFTKNILVSDQRLVVTQCWLNKNPKGSKHHEHVHPNSIISGVFYFKQDPKLPPISFSKSIQHAMKLDPKKYNNLNSETFLLPCTDGELILFPSNLKHSVPVNMGDEPRISMSFNTFSIDTLGSEDSLTHLDIRRIMNEHN
;
A
#
# COMPACT_ATOMS: atom_id res chain seq x y z
N SER A 1 -5.75 -2.94 -20.88
CA SER A 1 -5.50 -1.49 -20.69
C SER A 1 -6.23 -1.04 -19.44
N LEU A 2 -5.77 0.01 -18.75
CA LEU A 2 -6.43 0.56 -17.54
C LEU A 2 -7.92 0.89 -17.76
N THR A 3 -8.33 1.08 -18.99
CA THR A 3 -9.74 1.35 -19.36
C THR A 3 -10.67 0.16 -19.09
N GLU A 4 -10.20 -1.06 -19.35
CA GLU A 4 -11.00 -2.27 -19.11
C GLU A 4 -11.09 -2.58 -17.60
N GLU A 5 -9.99 -2.41 -16.89
CA GLU A 5 -9.96 -2.54 -15.43
C GLU A 5 -10.88 -1.50 -14.76
N LEU A 6 -10.89 -0.23 -15.25
CA LEU A 6 -11.81 0.80 -14.75
C LEU A 6 -13.29 0.48 -15.01
N LYS A 7 -13.63 -0.13 -16.15
CA LYS A 7 -15.00 -0.61 -16.41
C LYS A 7 -15.41 -1.68 -15.39
N HIS A 8 -14.52 -2.63 -15.11
CA HIS A 8 -14.77 -3.67 -14.11
C HIS A 8 -14.92 -3.08 -12.71
N ILE A 9 -14.08 -2.11 -12.33
CA ILE A 9 -14.14 -1.41 -11.03
C ILE A 9 -15.53 -0.81 -10.79
N ASN A 10 -16.19 -0.31 -11.82
CA ASN A 10 -17.53 0.29 -11.72
C ASN A 10 -18.64 -0.75 -11.45
N THR A 11 -18.37 -2.04 -11.65
CA THR A 11 -19.34 -3.14 -11.36
C THR A 11 -19.20 -3.72 -9.96
N LEU A 12 -18.18 -3.32 -9.21
CA LEU A 12 -17.88 -3.89 -7.89
C LEU A 12 -18.77 -3.27 -6.80
N ASP A 13 -19.02 -4.06 -5.75
CA ASP A 13 -19.67 -3.61 -4.53
C ASP A 13 -18.71 -2.81 -3.65
N TRP A 14 -19.23 -1.74 -3.02
CA TRP A 14 -18.47 -0.83 -2.18
C TRP A 14 -19.03 -0.75 -0.77
N ILE A 15 -18.14 -0.59 0.21
CA ILE A 15 -18.47 -0.35 1.62
C ILE A 15 -17.99 1.06 1.98
N GLU A 16 -18.91 1.90 2.45
CA GLU A 16 -18.59 3.23 2.94
C GLU A 16 -17.81 3.16 4.27
N GLN A 17 -16.71 3.91 4.33
CA GLN A 17 -15.92 4.15 5.54
C GLN A 17 -16.30 5.52 6.10
N LYS A 18 -17.32 5.59 6.94
CA LYS A 18 -17.94 6.85 7.41
C LYS A 18 -16.96 7.84 8.01
N SER A 19 -15.99 7.38 8.82
CA SER A 19 -14.98 8.24 9.45
C SER A 19 -14.05 8.96 8.46
N ASN A 20 -13.80 8.35 7.32
CA ASN A 20 -12.94 8.85 6.26
C ASN A 20 -13.73 9.45 5.08
N ARG A 21 -15.04 9.20 5.01
CA ARG A 21 -15.92 9.56 3.89
C ARG A 21 -15.43 8.97 2.56
N ASN A 22 -14.74 7.84 2.60
CA ASN A 22 -14.27 7.11 1.43
C ASN A 22 -14.96 5.74 1.32
N PHE A 23 -14.70 5.04 0.22
CA PHE A 23 -15.26 3.72 -0.03
C PHE A 23 -14.12 2.72 -0.21
N LYS A 24 -14.34 1.52 0.30
CA LYS A 24 -13.50 0.34 0.08
C LYS A 24 -14.29 -0.71 -0.68
N SER A 25 -13.67 -1.44 -1.61
CA SER A 25 -14.32 -2.60 -2.24
C SER A 25 -14.74 -3.62 -1.17
N LYS A 26 -15.91 -4.24 -1.36
CA LYS A 26 -16.39 -5.32 -0.48
C LYS A 26 -15.49 -6.54 -0.60
N ASP A 27 -15.12 -6.90 -1.82
CA ASP A 27 -14.11 -7.93 -2.08
C ASP A 27 -12.71 -7.40 -1.75
N THR A 28 -11.92 -8.20 -1.02
CA THR A 28 -10.54 -7.91 -0.61
C THR A 28 -9.52 -8.89 -1.18
N TYR A 29 -9.89 -9.63 -2.24
CA TYR A 29 -9.06 -10.58 -2.96
C TYR A 29 -9.07 -10.33 -4.47
N LEU A 30 -9.10 -9.07 -4.88
CA LEU A 30 -9.34 -8.63 -6.25
C LEU A 30 -8.34 -9.15 -7.28
N LEU A 31 -7.09 -9.44 -6.88
CA LEU A 31 -6.10 -10.03 -7.78
C LEU A 31 -6.42 -11.49 -8.18
N SER A 32 -7.49 -12.10 -7.65
CA SER A 32 -8.03 -13.38 -8.12
C SER A 32 -8.93 -13.22 -9.36
N HIS A 33 -9.42 -12.00 -9.64
CA HIS A 33 -10.26 -11.72 -10.80
C HIS A 33 -9.42 -11.67 -12.08
N GLU A 34 -9.89 -12.34 -13.14
CA GLU A 34 -9.19 -12.38 -14.45
C GLU A 34 -9.01 -10.97 -15.04
N GLN A 35 -9.96 -10.06 -14.78
CA GLN A 35 -9.92 -8.67 -15.22
C GLN A 35 -8.69 -7.91 -14.70
N PHE A 36 -8.13 -8.33 -13.56
CA PHE A 36 -6.93 -7.72 -12.98
C PHE A 36 -5.64 -8.51 -13.26
N LYS A 37 -5.65 -9.49 -14.15
CA LYS A 37 -4.50 -10.34 -14.47
C LYS A 37 -3.24 -9.57 -14.84
N ASN A 38 -3.35 -8.55 -15.69
CA ASN A 38 -2.21 -7.74 -16.11
C ASN A 38 -1.63 -6.95 -14.94
N ILE A 39 -2.48 -6.37 -14.09
CA ILE A 39 -2.07 -5.65 -12.88
C ILE A 39 -1.43 -6.62 -11.88
N LYS A 40 -2.01 -7.81 -11.70
CA LYS A 40 -1.42 -8.87 -10.89
C LYS A 40 0.01 -9.19 -11.32
N ASN A 41 0.22 -9.44 -12.61
CA ASN A 41 1.55 -9.73 -13.15
C ASN A 41 2.52 -8.58 -12.91
N PHE A 42 2.10 -7.35 -13.18
CA PHE A 42 2.90 -6.15 -12.93
C PHE A 42 3.27 -5.99 -11.44
N ILE A 43 2.33 -6.23 -10.53
CA ILE A 43 2.57 -6.18 -9.07
C ILE A 43 3.62 -7.23 -8.67
N TYR A 44 3.47 -8.49 -9.11
CA TYR A 44 4.42 -9.55 -8.75
C TYR A 44 5.81 -9.34 -9.35
N GLU A 45 5.91 -8.86 -10.59
CA GLU A 45 7.20 -8.46 -11.18
C GLU A 45 7.87 -7.34 -10.38
N SER A 46 7.09 -6.35 -9.98
CA SER A 46 7.56 -5.21 -9.18
C SER A 46 8.00 -5.64 -7.77
N LEU A 47 7.24 -6.52 -7.11
CA LEU A 47 7.61 -7.11 -5.82
C LEU A 47 8.93 -7.91 -5.92
N ASN A 48 9.09 -8.73 -6.96
CA ASN A 48 10.31 -9.48 -7.21
C ASN A 48 11.53 -8.56 -7.42
N LYS A 49 11.36 -7.49 -8.20
CA LYS A 49 12.42 -6.48 -8.40
C LYS A 49 12.75 -5.76 -7.10
N PHE A 50 11.74 -5.40 -6.31
CA PHE A 50 11.91 -4.74 -5.01
C PHE A 50 12.67 -5.63 -4.03
N THR A 51 12.29 -6.91 -3.92
CA THR A 51 12.94 -7.89 -3.03
C THR A 51 14.39 -8.09 -3.41
N LYS A 52 14.68 -8.30 -4.70
CA LYS A 52 16.03 -8.56 -5.19
C LYS A 52 16.95 -7.34 -5.14
N ASN A 53 16.45 -6.16 -5.56
CA ASN A 53 17.30 -5.01 -5.81
C ASN A 53 17.34 -4.02 -4.62
N ILE A 54 16.28 -3.97 -3.81
CA ILE A 54 16.17 -3.04 -2.68
C ILE A 54 16.40 -3.76 -1.36
N LEU A 55 15.71 -4.89 -1.14
CA LEU A 55 15.89 -5.68 0.09
C LEU A 55 17.09 -6.63 0.01
N VAL A 56 17.65 -6.86 -1.18
CA VAL A 56 18.76 -7.77 -1.45
C VAL A 56 18.47 -9.16 -0.84
N SER A 57 17.28 -9.68 -1.12
CA SER A 57 16.76 -10.93 -0.58
C SER A 57 16.22 -11.84 -1.69
N ASP A 58 16.43 -13.15 -1.53
CA ASP A 58 15.85 -14.18 -2.41
C ASP A 58 14.47 -14.65 -1.94
N GLN A 59 13.98 -14.13 -0.82
CA GLN A 59 12.67 -14.49 -0.29
C GLN A 59 11.54 -14.00 -1.20
N ARG A 60 10.46 -14.79 -1.28
CA ARG A 60 9.32 -14.49 -2.13
C ARG A 60 8.18 -13.89 -1.33
N LEU A 61 7.67 -12.77 -1.79
CA LEU A 61 6.50 -12.13 -1.24
C LEU A 61 5.25 -12.53 -2.03
N VAL A 62 4.18 -12.87 -1.31
CA VAL A 62 2.85 -13.11 -1.89
C VAL A 62 1.88 -12.06 -1.37
N VAL A 63 0.94 -11.66 -2.22
CA VAL A 63 -0.14 -10.78 -1.82
C VAL A 63 -1.14 -11.56 -0.96
N THR A 64 -1.38 -11.09 0.25
CA THR A 64 -2.31 -11.72 1.20
C THR A 64 -3.72 -11.18 1.08
N GLN A 65 -3.85 -9.88 0.90
CA GLN A 65 -5.12 -9.18 0.62
C GLN A 65 -4.89 -8.05 -0.37
N CYS A 66 -5.92 -7.74 -1.16
CA CYS A 66 -5.90 -6.69 -2.16
C CYS A 66 -7.30 -6.10 -2.32
N TRP A 67 -7.44 -4.80 -2.15
CA TRP A 67 -8.71 -4.09 -2.21
C TRP A 67 -8.59 -2.75 -2.92
N LEU A 68 -9.71 -2.23 -3.40
CA LEU A 68 -9.79 -0.90 -3.97
C LEU A 68 -10.20 0.13 -2.93
N ASN A 69 -9.66 1.34 -3.09
CA ASN A 69 -10.11 2.54 -2.39
C ASN A 69 -10.63 3.55 -3.41
N LYS A 70 -11.78 4.15 -3.11
CA LYS A 70 -12.37 5.24 -3.87
C LYS A 70 -12.54 6.43 -2.93
N ASN A 71 -11.80 7.49 -3.20
CA ASN A 71 -11.74 8.70 -2.38
C ASN A 71 -12.40 9.87 -3.14
N PRO A 72 -13.73 10.09 -3.01
CA PRO A 72 -14.41 11.24 -3.60
C PRO A 72 -13.99 12.55 -2.93
N LYS A 73 -14.45 13.67 -3.47
CA LYS A 73 -14.25 15.00 -2.90
C LYS A 73 -14.66 15.05 -1.43
N GLY A 74 -13.85 15.67 -0.59
CA GLY A 74 -14.05 15.79 0.85
C GLY A 74 -13.68 14.55 1.66
N SER A 75 -13.29 13.44 1.02
CA SER A 75 -12.80 12.23 1.71
C SER A 75 -11.32 12.32 2.02
N LYS A 76 -10.90 11.51 2.99
CA LYS A 76 -9.49 11.34 3.38
C LYS A 76 -9.22 9.88 3.72
N HIS A 77 -7.97 9.53 4.02
CA HIS A 77 -7.65 8.30 4.72
C HIS A 77 -6.78 8.66 5.94
N HIS A 78 -7.18 8.20 7.13
CA HIS A 78 -6.47 8.49 8.38
C HIS A 78 -5.06 7.88 8.37
N GLU A 79 -4.19 8.38 9.23
CA GLU A 79 -2.86 7.83 9.41
C GLU A 79 -2.92 6.44 10.04
N HIS A 80 -2.21 5.46 9.44
CA HIS A 80 -2.19 4.08 9.88
C HIS A 80 -0.94 3.35 9.37
N VAL A 81 -0.78 2.11 9.83
CA VAL A 81 0.19 1.10 9.35
C VAL A 81 -0.58 -0.17 9.00
N HIS A 82 0.08 -1.12 8.34
CA HIS A 82 -0.51 -2.42 8.00
C HIS A 82 0.11 -3.53 8.86
N PRO A 83 -0.53 -3.95 9.96
CA PRO A 83 -0.09 -5.12 10.74
C PRO A 83 -0.13 -6.39 9.89
N ASN A 84 0.70 -7.38 10.27
CA ASN A 84 0.78 -8.70 9.60
C ASN A 84 1.14 -8.61 8.11
N SER A 85 1.90 -7.59 7.73
CA SER A 85 2.39 -7.40 6.37
C SER A 85 3.84 -6.95 6.39
N ILE A 86 4.63 -7.38 5.41
CA ILE A 86 6.06 -7.04 5.27
C ILE A 86 6.19 -5.80 4.39
N ILE A 87 5.66 -5.88 3.17
CA ILE A 87 5.61 -4.80 2.19
C ILE A 87 4.14 -4.56 1.84
N SER A 88 3.73 -3.31 1.86
CA SER A 88 2.44 -2.87 1.32
C SER A 88 2.66 -2.14 0.01
N GLY A 89 1.64 -2.13 -0.82
CA GLY A 89 1.68 -1.42 -2.09
C GLY A 89 0.38 -0.73 -2.41
N VAL A 90 0.49 0.33 -3.22
CA VAL A 90 -0.65 1.06 -3.77
C VAL A 90 -0.45 1.28 -5.26
N PHE A 91 -1.35 0.72 -6.07
CA PHE A 91 -1.42 0.94 -7.51
C PHE A 91 -2.52 1.97 -7.83
N TYR A 92 -2.23 2.92 -8.72
CA TYR A 92 -3.12 4.03 -9.03
C TYR A 92 -3.82 3.83 -10.38
N PHE A 93 -5.17 3.76 -10.35
CA PHE A 93 -6.00 3.70 -11.56
C PHE A 93 -6.41 5.07 -12.05
N LYS A 94 -6.66 5.99 -11.12
CA LYS A 94 -7.06 7.36 -11.41
C LYS A 94 -6.43 8.29 -10.39
N GLN A 95 -5.39 8.96 -10.80
CA GLN A 95 -4.62 9.90 -10.02
C GLN A 95 -4.22 11.10 -10.90
N ASP A 96 -4.85 12.21 -10.70
CA ASP A 96 -4.53 13.52 -11.31
C ASP A 96 -3.60 14.28 -10.36
N PRO A 97 -2.68 15.15 -10.82
CA PRO A 97 -1.86 16.00 -9.96
C PRO A 97 -2.65 16.90 -8.99
N LYS A 98 -3.93 17.14 -9.25
CA LYS A 98 -4.85 17.87 -8.35
C LYS A 98 -5.42 16.99 -7.25
N LEU A 99 -5.32 15.66 -7.36
CA LEU A 99 -5.78 14.72 -6.35
C LEU A 99 -4.72 14.54 -5.25
N PRO A 100 -5.13 14.25 -4.00
CA PRO A 100 -4.18 14.15 -2.90
C PRO A 100 -3.20 13.00 -3.11
N PRO A 101 -1.87 13.25 -2.94
CA PRO A 101 -0.86 12.20 -2.94
C PRO A 101 -0.95 11.35 -1.69
N ILE A 102 -0.20 10.26 -1.64
CA ILE A 102 0.05 9.56 -0.38
C ILE A 102 1.03 10.37 0.47
N SER A 103 0.75 10.46 1.78
CA SER A 103 1.59 11.12 2.77
C SER A 103 2.22 10.09 3.68
N PHE A 104 3.54 10.09 3.78
CA PHE A 104 4.29 9.27 4.74
C PHE A 104 4.77 10.12 5.91
N SER A 105 4.67 9.58 7.13
CA SER A 105 5.10 10.26 8.35
C SER A 105 6.43 9.68 8.85
N LYS A 106 7.38 10.55 9.20
CA LYS A 106 8.61 10.14 9.86
C LYS A 106 8.32 9.76 11.32
N SER A 107 8.89 8.64 11.76
CA SER A 107 8.79 8.19 13.17
C SER A 107 9.79 8.90 14.10
N ILE A 108 10.28 10.07 13.74
CA ILE A 108 11.27 10.80 14.55
C ILE A 108 10.53 11.55 15.65
N GLN A 109 10.72 11.12 16.89
CA GLN A 109 10.30 11.88 18.07
C GLN A 109 11.48 12.69 18.56
N HIS A 110 11.35 14.01 18.53
CA HIS A 110 12.33 14.92 19.11
C HIS A 110 11.85 15.34 20.51
N ALA A 111 12.67 15.12 21.54
CA ALA A 111 12.39 15.61 22.90
C ALA A 111 12.36 17.16 22.95
N MET A 112 13.14 17.82 22.07
CA MET A 112 13.16 19.25 21.86
C MET A 112 13.13 19.55 20.38
N LYS A 113 12.32 20.53 19.96
CA LYS A 113 12.12 20.90 18.56
C LYS A 113 12.61 22.33 18.31
N LEU A 114 13.38 22.48 17.24
CA LEU A 114 13.69 23.79 16.68
C LEU A 114 12.71 24.10 15.55
N ASP A 115 12.07 25.26 15.59
CA ASP A 115 11.13 25.67 14.54
C ASP A 115 11.88 26.10 13.27
N PRO A 116 11.74 25.38 12.15
CA PRO A 116 12.42 25.71 10.92
C PRO A 116 11.78 26.94 10.26
N LYS A 117 12.58 27.88 9.79
CA LYS A 117 12.10 29.03 8.99
C LYS A 117 11.54 28.59 7.63
N LYS A 118 11.97 27.42 7.12
CA LYS A 118 11.50 26.81 5.86
C LYS A 118 11.58 25.29 5.97
N TYR A 119 10.51 24.62 5.54
CA TYR A 119 10.48 23.15 5.47
C TYR A 119 11.14 22.63 4.19
N ASN A 120 11.78 21.46 4.29
CA ASN A 120 12.35 20.68 3.21
C ASN A 120 12.25 19.19 3.53
N ASN A 121 12.68 18.30 2.64
CA ASN A 121 12.57 16.85 2.83
C ASN A 121 13.36 16.30 4.04
N LEU A 122 14.33 17.03 4.57
CA LEU A 122 15.13 16.60 5.73
C LEU A 122 14.49 17.00 7.05
N ASN A 123 13.93 18.21 7.15
CA ASN A 123 13.35 18.74 8.38
C ASN A 123 11.82 18.65 8.47
N SER A 124 11.13 18.19 7.42
CA SER A 124 9.69 17.91 7.45
C SER A 124 9.40 16.61 8.22
N GLU A 125 8.31 16.61 8.95
CA GLU A 125 7.79 15.41 9.63
C GLU A 125 7.02 14.48 8.68
N THR A 126 6.55 15.01 7.56
CA THR A 126 5.81 14.28 6.54
C THR A 126 6.46 14.43 5.17
N PHE A 127 6.28 13.41 4.33
CA PHE A 127 6.70 13.40 2.94
C PHE A 127 5.50 13.08 2.05
N LEU A 128 5.14 14.02 1.19
CA LEU A 128 4.10 13.81 0.18
C LEU A 128 4.74 13.21 -1.07
N LEU A 129 4.30 12.02 -1.45
CA LEU A 129 4.77 11.34 -2.66
C LEU A 129 3.72 11.47 -3.77
N PRO A 130 3.90 12.36 -4.74
CA PRO A 130 3.03 12.44 -5.90
C PRO A 130 3.08 11.13 -6.71
N CYS A 131 1.99 10.82 -7.35
CA CYS A 131 1.89 9.67 -8.25
C CYS A 131 0.92 9.97 -9.39
N THR A 132 1.02 9.20 -10.46
CA THR A 132 0.18 9.30 -11.65
C THR A 132 -0.53 7.97 -11.95
N ASP A 133 -1.40 7.97 -12.94
CA ASP A 133 -2.10 6.76 -13.41
C ASP A 133 -1.09 5.69 -13.85
N GLY A 134 -1.33 4.45 -13.44
CA GLY A 134 -0.48 3.31 -13.75
C GLY A 134 0.75 3.16 -12.88
N GLU A 135 1.01 4.07 -11.95
CA GLU A 135 2.13 3.94 -11.01
C GLU A 135 1.83 3.03 -9.83
N LEU A 136 2.87 2.37 -9.35
CA LEU A 136 2.87 1.51 -8.17
C LEU A 136 3.89 2.04 -7.16
N ILE A 137 3.42 2.29 -5.94
CA ILE A 137 4.28 2.60 -4.79
C ILE A 137 4.38 1.36 -3.90
N LEU A 138 5.60 0.95 -3.57
CA LEU A 138 5.90 -0.12 -2.60
C LEU A 138 6.60 0.50 -1.38
N PHE A 139 6.21 0.08 -0.18
CA PHE A 139 6.80 0.60 1.07
C PHE A 139 6.71 -0.43 2.20
N PRO A 140 7.60 -0.34 3.20
CA PRO A 140 7.51 -1.16 4.41
C PRO A 140 6.15 -0.97 5.10
N SER A 141 5.49 -2.06 5.45
CA SER A 141 4.11 -2.02 5.94
C SER A 141 3.94 -1.30 7.30
N ASN A 142 5.02 -1.19 8.07
CA ASN A 142 5.06 -0.43 9.32
C ASN A 142 5.31 1.08 9.14
N LEU A 143 5.49 1.55 7.90
CA LEU A 143 5.64 2.98 7.62
C LEU A 143 4.27 3.66 7.73
N LYS A 144 4.15 4.60 8.66
CA LYS A 144 2.93 5.38 8.86
C LYS A 144 2.61 6.21 7.64
N HIS A 145 1.37 6.11 7.17
CA HIS A 145 0.92 6.83 5.99
C HIS A 145 -0.56 7.19 6.06
N SER A 146 -0.93 8.17 5.27
CA SER A 146 -2.29 8.71 5.18
C SER A 146 -2.57 9.24 3.77
N VAL A 147 -3.82 9.59 3.50
CA VAL A 147 -4.19 10.37 2.31
C VAL A 147 -4.88 11.65 2.79
N PRO A 148 -4.33 12.84 2.46
CA PRO A 148 -4.97 14.11 2.78
C PRO A 148 -6.38 14.23 2.18
N VAL A 149 -7.13 15.24 2.60
CA VAL A 149 -8.49 15.47 2.09
C VAL A 149 -8.44 15.69 0.58
N ASN A 150 -9.28 14.96 -0.15
CA ASN A 150 -9.46 15.18 -1.58
C ASN A 150 -10.25 16.47 -1.80
N MET A 151 -9.59 17.51 -2.29
CA MET A 151 -10.19 18.79 -2.64
C MET A 151 -10.58 18.89 -4.12
N GLY A 152 -10.18 17.90 -4.93
CA GLY A 152 -10.53 17.80 -6.34
C GLY A 152 -11.98 17.34 -6.55
N ASP A 153 -12.53 17.59 -7.73
CA ASP A 153 -13.90 17.19 -8.07
C ASP A 153 -13.99 15.70 -8.48
N GLU A 154 -12.90 15.13 -8.94
CA GLU A 154 -12.81 13.74 -9.37
C GLU A 154 -12.44 12.80 -8.20
N PRO A 155 -12.96 11.57 -8.20
CA PRO A 155 -12.55 10.58 -7.20
C PRO A 155 -11.16 10.03 -7.51
N ARG A 156 -10.30 9.93 -6.51
CA ARG A 156 -9.06 9.17 -6.56
C ARG A 156 -9.38 7.68 -6.42
N ILE A 157 -8.87 6.85 -7.33
CA ILE A 157 -9.09 5.39 -7.32
C ILE A 157 -7.74 4.69 -7.28
N SER A 158 -7.53 3.86 -6.25
CA SER A 158 -6.31 3.10 -6.07
C SER A 158 -6.59 1.69 -5.55
N MET A 159 -5.70 0.75 -5.89
CA MET A 159 -5.69 -0.61 -5.37
C MET A 159 -4.57 -0.73 -4.34
N SER A 160 -4.93 -1.06 -3.11
CA SER A 160 -3.99 -1.33 -2.03
C SER A 160 -3.84 -2.83 -1.83
N PHE A 161 -2.67 -3.27 -1.41
CA PHE A 161 -2.42 -4.67 -1.08
C PHE A 161 -1.39 -4.81 0.04
N ASN A 162 -1.47 -5.94 0.72
CA ASN A 162 -0.53 -6.39 1.75
C ASN A 162 0.19 -7.64 1.28
N THR A 163 1.42 -7.84 1.78
CA THR A 163 2.22 -9.02 1.42
C THR A 163 2.77 -9.73 2.65
N PHE A 164 3.05 -11.01 2.49
CA PHE A 164 3.79 -11.81 3.46
C PHE A 164 4.78 -12.73 2.74
N SER A 165 5.82 -13.22 3.46
CA SER A 165 6.74 -14.21 2.90
C SER A 165 6.12 -15.61 2.96
N ILE A 166 6.33 -16.40 1.91
CA ILE A 166 6.05 -17.84 1.91
C ILE A 166 7.29 -18.67 2.24
N ASP A 167 8.43 -18.02 2.41
CA ASP A 167 9.71 -18.60 2.81
C ASP A 167 9.94 -18.35 4.31
N THR A 168 11.08 -18.78 4.82
CA THR A 168 11.45 -18.54 6.21
C THR A 168 11.77 -17.06 6.46
N LEU A 169 11.53 -16.57 7.68
CA LEU A 169 11.88 -15.23 8.13
C LEU A 169 12.92 -15.30 9.25
N GLY A 170 13.71 -14.23 9.39
CA GLY A 170 14.75 -14.14 10.42
C GLY A 170 15.91 -15.11 10.24
N SER A 171 16.68 -15.34 11.29
CA SER A 171 17.80 -16.28 11.30
C SER A 171 17.87 -17.09 12.58
N GLU A 172 18.45 -18.28 12.52
CA GLU A 172 18.70 -19.14 13.69
C GLU A 172 19.69 -18.49 14.66
N ASP A 173 20.76 -17.88 14.15
CA ASP A 173 21.79 -17.24 14.96
C ASP A 173 21.24 -16.09 15.83
N SER A 174 20.26 -15.35 15.31
CA SER A 174 19.61 -14.26 16.06
C SER A 174 18.38 -14.70 16.87
N LEU A 175 18.05 -16.00 16.87
CA LEU A 175 16.87 -16.58 17.53
C LEU A 175 15.54 -15.96 17.04
N THR A 176 15.51 -15.51 15.80
CA THR A 176 14.33 -14.90 15.17
C THR A 176 13.78 -15.73 14.02
N HIS A 177 14.30 -16.95 13.83
CA HIS A 177 13.90 -17.83 12.73
C HIS A 177 12.43 -18.24 12.85
N LEU A 178 11.68 -17.98 11.79
CA LEU A 178 10.27 -18.33 11.65
C LEU A 178 10.09 -19.14 10.36
N ASP A 179 9.85 -20.45 10.49
CA ASP A 179 9.48 -21.36 9.41
C ASP A 179 8.00 -21.77 9.59
N ILE A 180 7.12 -21.09 8.83
CA ILE A 180 5.69 -21.33 8.91
C ILE A 180 5.32 -22.75 8.45
N ARG A 181 6.01 -23.31 7.45
CA ARG A 181 5.73 -24.65 6.95
C ARG A 181 6.05 -25.72 7.99
N ARG A 182 7.20 -25.57 8.67
CA ARG A 182 7.59 -26.43 9.77
C ARG A 182 6.55 -26.39 10.89
N ILE A 183 6.17 -25.17 11.33
CA ILE A 183 5.18 -25.00 12.41
C ILE A 183 3.85 -25.66 12.04
N MET A 184 3.36 -25.46 10.82
CA MET A 184 2.11 -26.10 10.37
C MET A 184 2.20 -27.62 10.34
N ASN A 185 3.35 -28.20 9.93
CA ASN A 185 3.54 -29.64 9.87
C ASN A 185 3.67 -30.28 11.26
N GLU A 186 4.18 -29.56 12.25
CA GLU A 186 4.32 -30.05 13.63
C GLU A 186 2.99 -30.03 14.40
N HIS A 187 1.96 -29.33 13.90
CA HIS A 187 0.67 -29.15 14.57
C HIS A 187 -0.53 -29.75 13.80
N ASN A 188 -0.29 -30.46 12.70
CA ASN A 188 -1.27 -31.27 11.96
C ASN A 188 -1.00 -32.76 12.18
#